data_f787495b7f50748a49d9b65ea4f04aea
#
_entry.id   f787495b7f50748a49d9b65ea4f04aea
#
_cell.length_a   1.000
_cell.length_b   1.000
_cell.length_c   1.000
_cell.angle_alpha   90.00
_cell.angle_beta   90.00
_cell.angle_gamma   90.00
#
_symmetry.space_group_name_H-M   'P 1'
#
loop_
_entity.id
_entity.type
_entity.pdbx_description
1 polymer ?
#
loop_
_entity_poly.entity_id
_entity_poly.type
_entity_poly.pdbx_seq_one_letter_code
_entity_poly.pdbx_strand_id
1 'polypeptide(L)'
;ETVKGDPLNTKIYTLDNGLKVYMTDNKETPRVQTYIAVKVGSKNDPKETTGLAHYLEHLMFKGTESFGTSDYAAEKPMLDSIKALFEVYRTKTDPEERKAIYHQIDSISYEASKIAIPNEYDKLMAVIGADNTNAFTSNDMTVYQEDIPSNEIDNWAKIEADRFMHPVIRGFHTELEAVYEEKNMSLTQDNRKAMEAIDLALFPHHPYGLQTTLGTQEHLKNPSIVNIENYRANFYVPNNVAICVSGDFDPDTFVATIEKYFGEWKPNPDIKYLEYEPEQAITAPVQKDVYGLDAEFVMMGWRVPGSNDYLRSEVGDFVGDILYNGQAGLADLNLIQAQKVNGFYGFNYTRPDYGEF
;
A
#
# COMPACT_ATOMS: atom_id res chain seq x y z
N GLU A 1 14.53 6.88 -22.01
CA GLU A 1 14.84 5.48 -22.37
C GLU A 1 13.59 4.76 -22.85
N THR A 2 13.74 3.70 -23.63
CA THR A 2 12.64 2.82 -24.07
C THR A 2 13.02 1.36 -23.84
N VAL A 3 12.04 0.50 -23.61
CA VAL A 3 12.24 -0.94 -23.43
C VAL A 3 12.11 -1.63 -24.78
N LYS A 4 13.16 -2.33 -25.22
CA LYS A 4 13.15 -3.04 -26.51
C LYS A 4 12.12 -4.17 -26.47
N GLY A 5 11.18 -4.15 -27.44
CA GLY A 5 10.14 -5.17 -27.55
C GLY A 5 8.90 -4.91 -26.69
N ASP A 6 8.84 -3.81 -25.97
CA ASP A 6 7.63 -3.37 -25.26
C ASP A 6 6.54 -2.98 -26.27
N PRO A 7 5.39 -3.68 -26.29
CA PRO A 7 4.31 -3.39 -27.23
C PRO A 7 3.62 -2.05 -26.95
N LEU A 8 3.77 -1.50 -25.75
CA LEU A 8 3.19 -0.22 -25.33
C LEU A 8 4.08 0.97 -25.68
N ASN A 9 5.32 0.72 -26.13
CA ASN A 9 6.32 1.76 -26.42
C ASN A 9 6.54 2.73 -25.25
N THR A 10 6.53 2.21 -24.02
CA THR A 10 6.70 3.01 -22.80
C THR A 10 7.99 3.80 -22.83
N LYS A 11 7.87 5.09 -22.61
CA LYS A 11 9.02 6.00 -22.42
C LYS A 11 9.35 6.11 -20.94
N ILE A 12 10.63 5.94 -20.61
CA ILE A 12 11.10 6.05 -19.23
C ILE A 12 12.00 7.29 -19.14
N TYR A 13 11.66 8.16 -18.21
CA TYR A 13 12.47 9.33 -17.85
C TYR A 13 12.87 9.25 -16.38
N THR A 14 14.07 9.72 -16.06
CA THR A 14 14.53 9.80 -14.66
C THR A 14 14.96 11.24 -14.41
N LEU A 15 14.33 11.89 -13.42
CA LEU A 15 14.68 13.23 -12.97
C LEU A 15 16.04 13.22 -12.25
N ASP A 16 16.67 14.36 -12.12
CA ASP A 16 17.95 14.52 -11.42
C ASP A 16 17.91 14.08 -9.96
N ASN A 17 16.74 14.16 -9.31
CA ASN A 17 16.52 13.69 -7.94
C ASN A 17 16.22 12.17 -7.85
N GLY A 18 16.24 11.44 -8.97
CA GLY A 18 16.03 10.01 -9.04
C GLY A 18 14.59 9.54 -9.22
N LEU A 19 13.60 10.46 -9.26
CA LEU A 19 12.21 10.13 -9.55
C LEU A 19 12.10 9.56 -10.97
N LYS A 20 11.48 8.39 -11.11
CA LYS A 20 11.23 7.75 -12.40
C LYS A 20 9.84 8.04 -12.90
N VAL A 21 9.73 8.30 -14.19
CA VAL A 21 8.46 8.54 -14.89
C VAL A 21 8.32 7.55 -16.04
N TYR A 22 7.30 6.72 -15.97
CA TYR A 22 6.94 5.75 -17.01
C TYR A 22 5.72 6.27 -17.76
N MET A 23 5.83 6.42 -19.08
CA MET A 23 4.86 7.12 -19.91
C MET A 23 4.46 6.28 -21.10
N THR A 24 3.16 6.01 -21.24
CA THR A 24 2.57 5.39 -22.44
C THR A 24 1.51 6.33 -22.98
N ASP A 25 1.79 6.96 -24.14
CA ASP A 25 0.84 7.87 -24.76
C ASP A 25 -0.23 7.11 -25.55
N ASN A 26 -1.49 7.38 -25.22
CA ASN A 26 -2.67 6.83 -25.88
C ASN A 26 -3.75 7.92 -26.01
N LYS A 27 -4.11 8.23 -27.25
CA LYS A 27 -5.00 9.34 -27.58
C LYS A 27 -6.46 8.95 -27.84
N GLU A 28 -6.86 7.75 -27.42
CA GLU A 28 -8.22 7.26 -27.64
C GLU A 28 -9.26 8.00 -26.81
N THR A 29 -8.88 8.46 -25.62
CA THR A 29 -9.74 9.26 -24.74
C THR A 29 -8.97 10.46 -24.18
N PRO A 30 -9.63 11.62 -23.96
CA PRO A 30 -8.97 12.81 -23.42
C PRO A 30 -8.75 12.70 -21.90
N ARG A 31 -8.21 11.58 -21.44
CA ARG A 31 -7.95 11.28 -20.03
C ARG A 31 -6.58 10.65 -19.85
N VAL A 32 -6.07 10.71 -18.64
CA VAL A 32 -4.79 10.12 -18.24
C VAL A 32 -5.00 9.33 -16.96
N GLN A 33 -4.73 8.02 -17.03
CA GLN A 33 -4.62 7.18 -15.85
C GLN A 33 -3.25 7.40 -15.22
N THR A 34 -3.21 7.69 -13.94
CA THR A 34 -2.00 7.98 -13.17
C THR A 34 -1.82 6.98 -12.04
N TYR A 35 -0.57 6.61 -11.78
CA TYR A 35 -0.14 5.85 -10.62
C TYR A 35 1.12 6.47 -10.05
N ILE A 36 1.13 6.73 -8.74
CA ILE A 36 2.34 7.08 -7.99
C ILE A 36 2.66 5.90 -7.09
N ALA A 37 3.70 5.15 -7.45
CA ALA A 37 4.10 3.93 -6.79
C ALA A 37 5.33 4.15 -5.90
N VAL A 38 5.18 3.92 -4.62
CA VAL A 38 6.28 3.91 -3.65
C VAL A 38 6.77 2.47 -3.48
N LYS A 39 8.07 2.24 -3.66
CA LYS A 39 8.67 0.90 -3.56
C LYS A 39 8.86 0.51 -2.09
N VAL A 40 7.75 0.45 -1.35
CA VAL A 40 7.70 0.02 0.04
C VAL A 40 6.28 -0.38 0.42
N GLY A 41 6.15 -1.44 1.20
CA GLY A 41 4.88 -1.93 1.73
C GLY A 41 5.08 -2.59 3.09
N SER A 42 4.10 -3.39 3.52
CA SER A 42 4.04 -3.93 4.88
C SER A 42 5.24 -4.80 5.28
N LYS A 43 5.99 -5.36 4.34
CA LYS A 43 7.20 -6.15 4.69
C LYS A 43 8.29 -5.33 5.37
N ASN A 44 8.25 -4.02 5.22
CA ASN A 44 9.19 -3.08 5.86
C ASN A 44 8.61 -2.38 7.10
N ASP A 45 7.43 -2.80 7.56
CA ASP A 45 6.88 -2.30 8.81
C ASP A 45 7.81 -2.65 9.99
N PRO A 46 7.99 -1.74 10.96
CA PRO A 46 8.65 -2.11 12.22
C PRO A 46 7.91 -3.27 12.87
N LYS A 47 8.65 -4.25 13.40
CA LYS A 47 8.07 -5.48 13.97
C LYS A 47 7.08 -5.23 15.11
N GLU A 48 7.24 -4.12 15.82
CA GLU A 48 6.41 -3.68 16.95
C GLU A 48 5.23 -2.79 16.56
N THR A 49 5.12 -2.41 15.26
CA THR A 49 4.05 -1.55 14.74
C THR A 49 3.65 -1.96 13.32
N THR A 50 3.27 -3.22 13.14
CA THR A 50 2.80 -3.74 11.83
C THR A 50 1.47 -3.13 11.42
N GLY A 51 1.21 -3.04 10.11
CA GLY A 51 0.08 -2.31 9.53
C GLY A 51 0.39 -0.83 9.29
N LEU A 52 1.64 -0.42 9.53
CA LEU A 52 2.05 0.98 9.45
C LEU A 52 2.05 1.50 8.01
N ALA A 53 2.49 0.70 7.04
CA ALA A 53 2.47 1.08 5.63
C ALA A 53 1.05 1.41 5.14
N HIS A 54 0.08 0.56 5.46
CA HIS A 54 -1.33 0.76 5.13
C HIS A 54 -1.92 1.96 5.87
N TYR A 55 -1.58 2.10 7.15
CA TYR A 55 -2.06 3.25 7.92
C TYR A 55 -1.48 4.57 7.39
N LEU A 56 -0.22 4.62 6.98
CA LEU A 56 0.35 5.78 6.30
C LEU A 56 -0.37 6.09 4.98
N GLU A 57 -0.75 5.06 4.21
CA GLU A 57 -1.55 5.23 3.01
C GLU A 57 -2.80 6.05 3.29
N HIS A 58 -3.62 5.67 4.30
CA HIS A 58 -4.80 6.41 4.72
C HIS A 58 -4.49 7.86 5.13
N LEU A 59 -3.40 8.04 5.88
CA LEU A 59 -3.00 9.37 6.36
C LEU A 59 -2.55 10.31 5.25
N MET A 60 -2.07 9.78 4.12
CA MET A 60 -1.69 10.59 2.95
C MET A 60 -2.90 11.29 2.30
N PHE A 61 -4.13 10.91 2.59
CA PHE A 61 -5.35 11.58 2.13
C PHE A 61 -5.82 12.73 3.06
N LYS A 62 -5.15 12.95 4.19
CA LYS A 62 -5.59 13.93 5.20
C LYS A 62 -5.10 15.35 4.95
N GLY A 63 -4.36 15.56 3.86
CA GLY A 63 -3.89 16.87 3.41
C GLY A 63 -2.46 17.20 3.81
N THR A 64 -2.09 18.46 3.60
CA THR A 64 -0.74 18.99 3.71
C THR A 64 -0.71 20.22 4.61
N GLU A 65 0.39 20.95 4.59
CA GLU A 65 0.47 22.30 5.19
C GLU A 65 -0.40 23.32 4.44
N SER A 66 -0.72 23.08 3.16
CA SER A 66 -1.42 23.99 2.24
C SER A 66 -2.91 23.70 2.11
N PHE A 67 -3.34 22.47 2.30
CA PHE A 67 -4.75 22.05 2.25
C PHE A 67 -5.06 20.98 3.32
N GLY A 68 -6.34 20.78 3.61
CA GLY A 68 -6.80 19.93 4.73
C GLY A 68 -6.88 20.70 6.05
N THR A 69 -6.59 22.00 6.04
CA THR A 69 -6.65 22.88 7.21
C THR A 69 -6.99 24.31 6.80
N SER A 70 -7.67 25.03 7.67
CA SER A 70 -7.92 26.48 7.50
C SER A 70 -6.79 27.36 8.08
N ASP A 71 -5.98 26.82 9.00
CA ASP A 71 -4.86 27.50 9.66
C ASP A 71 -3.85 26.49 10.21
N TYR A 72 -2.86 26.12 9.38
CA TYR A 72 -1.83 25.18 9.80
C TYR A 72 -0.96 25.69 10.96
N ALA A 73 -0.72 26.99 11.03
CA ALA A 73 0.10 27.56 12.11
C ALA A 73 -0.58 27.39 13.48
N ALA A 74 -1.91 27.51 13.53
CA ALA A 74 -2.69 27.25 14.74
C ALA A 74 -2.87 25.74 15.01
N GLU A 75 -2.95 24.90 13.96
CA GLU A 75 -3.14 23.46 14.07
C GLU A 75 -1.87 22.72 14.54
N LYS A 76 -0.71 23.09 14.02
CA LYS A 76 0.56 22.39 14.24
C LYS A 76 0.90 22.13 15.72
N PRO A 77 0.78 23.07 16.67
CA PRO A 77 1.07 22.80 18.08
C PRO A 77 0.16 21.73 18.70
N MET A 78 -1.07 21.61 18.22
CA MET A 78 -2.00 20.57 18.66
C MET A 78 -1.58 19.19 18.13
N LEU A 79 -1.20 19.11 16.84
CA LEU A 79 -0.70 17.88 16.23
C LEU A 79 0.61 17.40 16.92
N ASP A 80 1.53 18.32 17.22
CA ASP A 80 2.76 18.03 17.95
C ASP A 80 2.46 17.49 19.36
N SER A 81 1.44 18.04 20.04
CA SER A 81 0.99 17.57 21.36
C SER A 81 0.37 16.18 21.30
N ILE A 82 -0.48 15.92 20.29
CA ILE A 82 -1.08 14.59 20.03
C ILE A 82 0.03 13.56 19.81
N LYS A 83 1.01 13.88 18.98
CA LYS A 83 2.18 13.02 18.72
C LYS A 83 2.92 12.68 20.02
N ALA A 84 3.25 13.67 20.83
CA ALA A 84 3.94 13.47 22.10
C ALA A 84 3.12 12.59 23.07
N LEU A 85 1.81 12.80 23.13
CA LEU A 85 0.93 12.01 24.01
C LEU A 85 0.80 10.56 23.54
N PHE A 86 0.77 10.27 22.24
CA PHE A 86 0.79 8.88 21.75
C PHE A 86 2.08 8.16 22.13
N GLU A 87 3.23 8.82 22.07
CA GLU A 87 4.49 8.19 22.49
C GLU A 87 4.51 7.93 24.02
N VAL A 88 3.92 8.79 24.85
CA VAL A 88 3.73 8.51 26.26
C VAL A 88 2.73 7.37 26.48
N TYR A 89 1.60 7.37 25.77
CA TYR A 89 0.56 6.33 25.83
C TYR A 89 1.13 4.93 25.59
N ARG A 90 2.04 4.78 24.63
CA ARG A 90 2.70 3.51 24.31
C ARG A 90 3.54 2.93 25.45
N THR A 91 4.08 3.76 26.32
CA THR A 91 4.91 3.33 27.45
C THR A 91 4.09 2.87 28.65
N LYS A 92 2.79 3.14 28.67
CA LYS A 92 1.92 2.84 29.78
C LYS A 92 1.27 1.47 29.65
N THR A 93 1.25 0.73 30.74
CA THR A 93 0.60 -0.59 30.86
C THR A 93 -0.64 -0.55 31.76
N ASP A 94 -0.72 0.42 32.69
CA ASP A 94 -1.88 0.61 33.56
C ASP A 94 -3.09 1.14 32.75
N PRO A 95 -4.25 0.45 32.79
CA PRO A 95 -5.43 0.85 32.02
C PRO A 95 -5.96 2.25 32.35
N GLU A 96 -5.91 2.67 33.63
CA GLU A 96 -6.44 3.98 34.03
C GLU A 96 -5.50 5.11 33.58
N GLU A 97 -4.18 4.90 33.64
CA GLU A 97 -3.22 5.84 33.08
C GLU A 97 -3.40 5.97 31.56
N ARG A 98 -3.55 4.85 30.85
CA ARG A 98 -3.80 4.86 29.38
C ARG A 98 -5.08 5.61 29.05
N LYS A 99 -6.16 5.34 29.76
CA LYS A 99 -7.46 6.02 29.57
C LYS A 99 -7.35 7.52 29.80
N ALA A 100 -6.62 7.95 30.83
CA ALA A 100 -6.43 9.37 31.13
C ALA A 100 -5.65 10.08 30.00
N ILE A 101 -4.59 9.45 29.46
CA ILE A 101 -3.81 10.01 28.34
C ILE A 101 -4.68 10.03 27.08
N TYR A 102 -5.42 8.96 26.79
CA TYR A 102 -6.29 8.88 25.63
C TYR A 102 -7.36 9.98 25.65
N HIS A 103 -7.94 10.27 26.81
CA HIS A 103 -8.88 11.39 26.97
C HIS A 103 -8.24 12.77 26.67
N GLN A 104 -6.94 12.95 26.98
CA GLN A 104 -6.21 14.17 26.61
C GLN A 104 -6.02 14.24 25.09
N ILE A 105 -5.62 13.11 24.46
CA ILE A 105 -5.48 13.01 23.00
C ILE A 105 -6.81 13.36 22.32
N ASP A 106 -7.90 12.77 22.78
CA ASP A 106 -9.25 13.02 22.25
C ASP A 106 -9.66 14.49 22.36
N SER A 107 -9.42 15.11 23.51
CA SER A 107 -9.73 16.53 23.73
C SER A 107 -8.94 17.44 22.78
N ILE A 108 -7.64 17.21 22.60
CA ILE A 108 -6.81 18.01 21.70
C ILE A 108 -7.18 17.72 20.24
N SER A 109 -7.46 16.47 19.90
CA SER A 109 -7.92 16.08 18.56
C SER A 109 -9.24 16.76 18.19
N TYR A 110 -10.16 16.89 19.15
CA TYR A 110 -11.41 17.63 18.95
C TYR A 110 -11.16 19.14 18.68
N GLU A 111 -10.23 19.79 19.41
CA GLU A 111 -9.89 21.19 19.10
C GLU A 111 -9.22 21.32 17.73
N ALA A 112 -8.29 20.42 17.38
CA ALA A 112 -7.65 20.41 16.06
C ALA A 112 -8.69 20.19 14.92
N SER A 113 -9.70 19.36 15.15
CA SER A 113 -10.74 19.09 14.14
C SER A 113 -11.58 20.32 13.76
N LYS A 114 -11.62 21.37 14.59
CA LYS A 114 -12.31 22.64 14.27
C LYS A 114 -11.57 23.46 13.23
N ILE A 115 -10.27 23.21 13.06
CA ILE A 115 -9.40 23.90 12.09
C ILE A 115 -9.23 23.03 10.83
N ALA A 116 -9.26 21.72 10.98
CA ALA A 116 -9.15 20.78 9.87
C ALA A 116 -10.32 20.91 8.89
N ILE A 117 -10.02 20.74 7.59
CA ILE A 117 -11.02 20.68 6.51
C ILE A 117 -11.10 19.24 6.04
N PRO A 118 -12.09 18.47 6.49
CA PRO A 118 -12.20 17.05 6.13
C PRO A 118 -12.38 16.83 4.64
N ASN A 119 -11.68 15.80 4.11
CA ASN A 119 -11.80 15.35 2.72
C ASN A 119 -11.54 16.49 1.70
N GLU A 120 -10.65 17.43 2.03
CA GLU A 120 -10.33 18.53 1.11
C GLU A 120 -9.55 18.01 -0.11
N TYR A 121 -8.70 16.98 0.06
CA TYR A 121 -8.04 16.31 -1.04
C TYR A 121 -9.06 15.75 -2.05
N ASP A 122 -10.07 15.00 -1.59
CA ASP A 122 -11.11 14.44 -2.46
C ASP A 122 -11.89 15.53 -3.20
N LYS A 123 -12.14 16.67 -2.51
CA LYS A 123 -12.78 17.83 -3.13
C LYS A 123 -11.92 18.46 -4.21
N LEU A 124 -10.61 18.58 -3.98
CA LEU A 124 -9.66 19.10 -4.97
C LEU A 124 -9.61 18.18 -6.19
N MET A 125 -9.53 16.86 -5.99
CA MET A 125 -9.57 15.87 -7.07
C MET A 125 -10.91 15.93 -7.84
N ALA A 126 -12.03 16.04 -7.15
CA ALA A 126 -13.34 16.18 -7.79
C ALA A 126 -13.45 17.48 -8.62
N VAL A 127 -12.87 18.59 -8.15
CA VAL A 127 -12.86 19.89 -8.89
C VAL A 127 -12.09 19.78 -10.21
N ILE A 128 -10.97 19.06 -10.25
CA ILE A 128 -10.23 18.83 -11.50
C ILE A 128 -10.83 17.69 -12.35
N GLY A 129 -11.94 17.08 -11.93
CA GLY A 129 -12.61 16.02 -12.67
C GLY A 129 -11.90 14.67 -12.61
N ALA A 130 -11.15 14.42 -11.56
CA ALA A 130 -10.55 13.12 -11.29
C ALA A 130 -11.64 12.08 -10.99
N ASP A 131 -11.42 10.86 -11.43
CA ASP A 131 -12.24 9.69 -11.16
C ASP A 131 -11.34 8.55 -10.64
N ASN A 132 -11.93 7.53 -10.00
CA ASN A 132 -11.22 6.39 -9.47
C ASN A 132 -10.04 6.74 -8.53
N THR A 133 -10.13 7.88 -7.83
CA THR A 133 -9.17 8.25 -6.79
C THR A 133 -9.15 7.19 -5.71
N ASN A 134 -8.02 6.50 -5.58
CA ASN A 134 -7.86 5.39 -4.64
C ASN A 134 -6.38 5.14 -4.33
N ALA A 135 -6.12 4.23 -3.40
CA ALA A 135 -4.78 3.72 -3.14
C ALA A 135 -4.86 2.25 -2.70
N PHE A 136 -3.73 1.58 -2.70
CA PHE A 136 -3.60 0.25 -2.13
C PHE A 136 -2.19 0.00 -1.62
N THR A 137 -2.09 -0.80 -0.56
CA THR A 137 -0.84 -1.27 0.02
C THR A 137 -0.72 -2.78 -0.13
N SER A 138 0.43 -3.23 -0.63
CA SER A 138 0.84 -4.63 -0.63
C SER A 138 2.01 -4.87 0.33
N ASN A 139 2.60 -6.05 0.29
CA ASN A 139 3.82 -6.30 1.06
C ASN A 139 5.02 -5.47 0.56
N ASP A 140 5.08 -5.17 -0.75
CA ASP A 140 6.28 -4.61 -1.40
C ASP A 140 6.09 -3.20 -1.93
N MET A 141 4.87 -2.71 -2.09
CA MET A 141 4.59 -1.38 -2.64
C MET A 141 3.33 -0.78 -2.05
N THR A 142 3.28 0.55 -2.08
CA THR A 142 2.08 1.37 -1.85
C THR A 142 1.86 2.23 -3.08
N VAL A 143 0.65 2.20 -3.62
CA VAL A 143 0.33 2.86 -4.90
C VAL A 143 -0.89 3.75 -4.72
N TYR A 144 -0.81 4.95 -5.25
CA TYR A 144 -1.88 5.95 -5.32
C TYR A 144 -2.28 6.12 -6.77
N GLN A 145 -3.58 6.14 -7.06
CA GLN A 145 -4.08 6.16 -8.43
C GLN A 145 -5.22 7.15 -8.63
N GLU A 146 -5.24 7.78 -9.78
CA GLU A 146 -6.31 8.64 -10.25
C GLU A 146 -6.46 8.52 -11.79
N ASP A 147 -7.67 8.72 -12.28
CA ASP A 147 -7.96 8.95 -13.69
C ASP A 147 -8.39 10.43 -13.86
N ILE A 148 -7.59 11.21 -14.57
CA ILE A 148 -7.76 12.66 -14.68
C ILE A 148 -8.02 13.10 -16.14
N PRO A 149 -8.77 14.20 -16.36
CA PRO A 149 -8.80 14.84 -17.68
C PRO A 149 -7.41 15.31 -18.14
N SER A 150 -7.08 15.15 -19.40
CA SER A 150 -5.76 15.49 -19.99
C SER A 150 -5.35 16.95 -19.80
N ASN A 151 -6.31 17.87 -19.73
CA ASN A 151 -6.06 19.30 -19.50
C ASN A 151 -5.77 19.65 -18.03
N GLU A 152 -5.89 18.69 -17.10
CA GLU A 152 -5.72 18.92 -15.66
C GLU A 152 -4.38 18.36 -15.11
N ILE A 153 -3.48 17.92 -15.98
CA ILE A 153 -2.17 17.36 -15.59
C ILE A 153 -1.37 18.35 -14.71
N ASP A 154 -1.38 19.65 -15.01
CA ASP A 154 -0.65 20.65 -14.21
C ASP A 154 -1.25 20.79 -12.80
N ASN A 155 -2.57 20.81 -12.67
CA ASN A 155 -3.26 20.88 -11.38
C ASN A 155 -3.06 19.60 -10.57
N TRP A 156 -3.19 18.44 -11.21
CA TRP A 156 -2.91 17.14 -10.59
C TRP A 156 -1.47 17.08 -10.07
N ALA A 157 -0.48 17.40 -10.90
CA ALA A 157 0.92 17.34 -10.51
C ALA A 157 1.24 18.29 -9.35
N LYS A 158 0.61 19.46 -9.31
CA LYS A 158 0.75 20.41 -8.20
C LYS A 158 0.20 19.87 -6.88
N ILE A 159 -1.00 19.26 -6.90
CA ILE A 159 -1.65 18.69 -5.71
C ILE A 159 -0.84 17.49 -5.20
N GLU A 160 -0.45 16.58 -6.11
CA GLU A 160 0.30 15.39 -5.75
C GLU A 160 1.70 15.73 -5.24
N ALA A 161 2.40 16.66 -5.85
CA ALA A 161 3.71 17.10 -5.37
C ALA A 161 3.64 17.65 -3.95
N ASP A 162 2.66 18.47 -3.63
CA ASP A 162 2.46 18.99 -2.27
C ASP A 162 2.12 17.84 -1.30
N ARG A 163 1.25 16.90 -1.70
CA ARG A 163 0.87 15.73 -0.92
C ARG A 163 2.07 14.84 -0.59
N PHE A 164 2.97 14.59 -1.52
CA PHE A 164 4.13 13.72 -1.31
C PHE A 164 5.28 14.42 -0.58
N MET A 165 5.49 15.71 -0.82
CA MET A 165 6.56 16.49 -0.19
C MET A 165 6.23 17.02 1.19
N HIS A 166 4.98 17.46 1.42
CA HIS A 166 4.55 18.19 2.61
C HIS A 166 3.32 17.60 3.32
N PRO A 167 3.16 16.25 3.39
CA PRO A 167 1.99 15.66 4.03
C PRO A 167 2.00 15.96 5.52
N VAL A 168 0.82 16.18 6.07
CA VAL A 168 0.61 16.39 7.50
C VAL A 168 -0.21 15.23 8.06
N ILE A 169 0.31 14.58 9.10
CA ILE A 169 -0.42 13.53 9.82
C ILE A 169 -1.54 14.19 10.64
N ARG A 170 -2.73 14.15 10.09
CA ARG A 170 -3.94 14.81 10.60
C ARG A 170 -5.04 13.77 10.77
N GLY A 171 -5.93 13.97 11.76
CA GLY A 171 -7.02 13.04 12.01
C GLY A 171 -6.55 11.63 12.42
N PHE A 172 -5.34 11.51 12.96
CA PHE A 172 -4.71 10.24 13.30
C PHE A 172 -5.60 9.35 14.17
N HIS A 173 -6.16 9.90 15.22
CA HIS A 173 -7.05 9.19 16.13
C HIS A 173 -8.29 8.60 15.42
N THR A 174 -8.97 9.41 14.61
CA THR A 174 -10.18 9.00 13.91
C THR A 174 -9.88 7.95 12.83
N GLU A 175 -8.78 8.12 12.11
CA GLU A 175 -8.37 7.18 11.07
C GLU A 175 -7.90 5.85 11.63
N LEU A 176 -7.32 5.86 12.83
CA LEU A 176 -6.97 4.64 13.55
C LEU A 176 -8.20 3.74 13.78
N GLU A 177 -9.34 4.33 14.13
CA GLU A 177 -10.57 3.58 14.31
C GLU A 177 -11.03 2.92 12.99
N ALA A 178 -10.93 3.64 11.87
CA ALA A 178 -11.27 3.09 10.56
C ALA A 178 -10.39 1.89 10.19
N VAL A 179 -9.06 2.03 10.30
CA VAL A 179 -8.11 0.95 10.01
C VAL A 179 -8.30 -0.25 10.96
N TYR A 180 -8.62 0.03 12.23
CA TYR A 180 -8.91 -1.03 13.19
C TYR A 180 -10.19 -1.81 12.84
N GLU A 181 -11.24 -1.13 12.39
CA GLU A 181 -12.47 -1.77 11.93
C GLU A 181 -12.25 -2.56 10.62
N GLU A 182 -11.42 -2.09 9.70
CA GLU A 182 -11.02 -2.87 8.53
C GLU A 182 -10.33 -4.18 8.92
N LYS A 183 -9.43 -4.13 9.90
CA LYS A 183 -8.81 -5.35 10.44
C LYS A 183 -9.87 -6.27 11.06
N ASN A 184 -10.80 -5.74 11.84
CA ASN A 184 -11.89 -6.53 12.41
C ASN A 184 -12.75 -7.19 11.31
N MET A 185 -13.12 -6.45 10.27
CA MET A 185 -13.85 -6.97 9.13
C MET A 185 -13.07 -8.08 8.41
N SER A 186 -11.76 -7.91 8.22
CA SER A 186 -10.92 -8.94 7.59
C SER A 186 -10.93 -10.26 8.36
N LEU A 187 -10.99 -10.20 9.69
CA LEU A 187 -11.03 -11.38 10.57
C LEU A 187 -12.38 -12.12 10.54
N THR A 188 -13.42 -11.54 9.96
CA THR A 188 -14.71 -12.23 9.74
C THR A 188 -14.73 -13.05 8.46
N GLN A 189 -13.77 -12.88 7.58
CA GLN A 189 -13.67 -13.57 6.28
C GLN A 189 -12.84 -14.85 6.42
N ASP A 190 -13.47 -16.01 6.28
CA ASP A 190 -12.80 -17.30 6.48
C ASP A 190 -11.68 -17.56 5.46
N ASN A 191 -11.88 -17.14 4.21
CA ASN A 191 -10.85 -17.21 3.19
C ASN A 191 -9.61 -16.38 3.58
N ARG A 192 -9.80 -15.19 4.15
CA ARG A 192 -8.69 -14.33 4.61
C ARG A 192 -7.91 -15.00 5.74
N LYS A 193 -8.61 -15.60 6.71
CA LYS A 193 -7.97 -16.36 7.80
C LYS A 193 -7.17 -17.55 7.27
N ALA A 194 -7.69 -18.25 6.27
CA ALA A 194 -7.00 -19.37 5.65
C ALA A 194 -5.75 -18.93 4.87
N MET A 195 -5.82 -17.79 4.13
CA MET A 195 -4.67 -17.19 3.46
C MET A 195 -3.58 -16.77 4.46
N GLU A 196 -3.94 -16.09 5.54
CA GLU A 196 -2.97 -15.72 6.59
C GLU A 196 -2.33 -16.96 7.23
N ALA A 197 -3.07 -18.05 7.39
CA ALA A 197 -2.53 -19.31 7.93
C ALA A 197 -1.57 -20.00 6.94
N ILE A 198 -1.85 -19.95 5.64
CA ILE A 198 -0.95 -20.45 4.59
C ILE A 198 0.31 -19.58 4.50
N ASP A 199 0.17 -18.26 4.43
CA ASP A 199 1.30 -17.34 4.40
C ASP A 199 2.25 -17.61 5.58
N LEU A 200 1.71 -17.74 6.80
CA LEU A 200 2.52 -18.05 7.98
C LEU A 200 3.19 -19.44 7.90
N ALA A 201 2.54 -20.42 7.27
CA ALA A 201 3.13 -21.76 7.10
C ALA A 201 4.21 -21.79 6.01
N LEU A 202 4.02 -21.01 4.94
CA LEU A 202 4.99 -20.90 3.85
C LEU A 202 6.18 -20.01 4.22
N PHE A 203 5.96 -18.95 4.99
CA PHE A 203 6.94 -17.90 5.30
C PHE A 203 7.07 -17.67 6.82
N PRO A 204 7.46 -18.70 7.61
CA PRO A 204 7.50 -18.59 9.07
C PRO A 204 8.55 -17.61 9.62
N HIS A 205 9.52 -17.20 8.80
CA HIS A 205 10.60 -16.27 9.18
C HIS A 205 10.62 -15.00 8.33
N HIS A 206 9.93 -15.00 7.18
CA HIS A 206 9.87 -13.86 6.29
C HIS A 206 8.62 -13.01 6.57
N PRO A 207 8.68 -11.69 6.37
CA PRO A 207 7.53 -10.79 6.58
C PRO A 207 6.28 -11.13 5.78
N TYR A 208 6.40 -11.82 4.66
CA TYR A 208 5.22 -12.27 3.90
C TYR A 208 4.27 -13.14 4.75
N GLY A 209 4.81 -13.90 5.70
CA GLY A 209 4.01 -14.66 6.64
C GLY A 209 3.79 -13.98 7.99
N LEU A 210 4.72 -13.09 8.40
CA LEU A 210 4.71 -12.50 9.73
C LEU A 210 4.03 -11.15 9.80
N GLN A 211 3.95 -10.40 8.67
CA GLN A 211 3.49 -9.01 8.63
C GLN A 211 2.41 -8.87 7.57
N THR A 212 1.15 -9.05 7.98
CA THR A 212 0.02 -8.76 7.09
C THR A 212 -0.08 -7.26 6.81
N THR A 213 -0.62 -6.87 5.66
CA THR A 213 -0.80 -5.47 5.28
C THR A 213 -1.61 -4.67 6.29
N LEU A 214 -2.61 -5.29 6.91
CA LEU A 214 -3.45 -4.67 7.94
C LEU A 214 -2.82 -4.71 9.35
N GLY A 215 -1.67 -5.38 9.51
CA GLY A 215 -1.04 -5.54 10.82
C GLY A 215 -1.83 -6.39 11.81
N THR A 216 -1.52 -6.26 13.09
CA THR A 216 -2.20 -6.95 14.18
C THR A 216 -3.09 -5.97 14.97
N GLN A 217 -4.18 -6.49 15.57
CA GLN A 217 -5.03 -5.69 16.46
C GLN A 217 -4.25 -5.10 17.64
N GLU A 218 -3.25 -5.81 18.15
CA GLU A 218 -2.40 -5.35 19.25
C GLU A 218 -1.57 -4.12 18.84
N HIS A 219 -0.93 -4.19 17.67
CA HIS A 219 -0.12 -3.08 17.16
C HIS A 219 -0.98 -1.87 16.81
N LEU A 220 -2.16 -2.07 16.22
CA LEU A 220 -3.11 -0.99 15.94
C LEU A 220 -3.64 -0.32 17.23
N LYS A 221 -3.74 -1.04 18.36
CA LYS A 221 -4.07 -0.45 19.65
C LYS A 221 -2.93 0.34 20.30
N ASN A 222 -1.72 0.25 19.73
CA ASN A 222 -0.53 0.90 20.27
C ASN A 222 0.29 1.62 19.19
N PRO A 223 -0.32 2.50 18.38
CA PRO A 223 0.30 3.11 17.23
C PRO A 223 1.38 4.12 17.60
N SER A 224 2.28 4.43 16.66
CA SER A 224 3.34 5.43 16.81
C SER A 224 3.32 6.39 15.63
N ILE A 225 3.05 7.66 15.88
CA ILE A 225 3.17 8.72 14.87
C ILE A 225 4.64 8.90 14.48
N VAL A 226 5.56 8.77 15.45
CA VAL A 226 7.01 8.88 15.19
C VAL A 226 7.48 7.77 14.23
N ASN A 227 7.01 6.53 14.40
CA ASN A 227 7.35 5.44 13.49
C ASN A 227 6.80 5.70 12.08
N ILE A 228 5.60 6.26 11.95
CA ILE A 228 5.00 6.63 10.66
C ILE A 228 5.82 7.73 9.98
N GLU A 229 6.20 8.79 10.71
CA GLU A 229 7.05 9.87 10.20
C GLU A 229 8.42 9.34 9.75
N ASN A 230 9.05 8.48 10.55
CA ASN A 230 10.33 7.85 10.20
C ASN A 230 10.23 6.96 8.97
N TYR A 231 9.16 6.17 8.87
CA TYR A 231 8.89 5.32 7.71
C TYR A 231 8.71 6.17 6.44
N ARG A 232 7.89 7.21 6.52
CA ARG A 232 7.72 8.16 5.44
C ARG A 232 9.03 8.83 5.03
N ALA A 233 9.78 9.36 6.00
CA ALA A 233 11.06 10.03 5.73
C ALA A 233 12.10 9.11 5.09
N ASN A 234 12.06 7.81 5.39
CA ASN A 234 12.98 6.84 4.80
C ASN A 234 12.57 6.42 3.38
N PHE A 235 11.27 6.19 3.13
CA PHE A 235 10.81 5.50 1.93
C PHE A 235 10.04 6.38 0.93
N TYR A 236 9.34 7.44 1.38
CA TYR A 236 8.58 8.35 0.52
C TYR A 236 9.50 9.46 0.02
N VAL A 237 10.40 9.09 -0.84
CA VAL A 237 11.47 9.93 -1.40
C VAL A 237 11.59 9.67 -2.90
N PRO A 238 11.99 10.67 -3.73
CA PRO A 238 11.88 10.57 -5.18
C PRO A 238 12.66 9.40 -5.77
N ASN A 239 13.81 9.06 -5.23
CA ASN A 239 14.61 7.91 -5.69
C ASN A 239 14.06 6.54 -5.26
N ASN A 240 12.91 6.51 -4.59
CA ASN A 240 12.14 5.31 -4.23
C ASN A 240 10.71 5.33 -4.76
N VAL A 241 10.38 6.30 -5.60
CA VAL A 241 9.03 6.50 -6.16
C VAL A 241 9.09 6.48 -7.68
N ALA A 242 8.04 5.95 -8.27
CA ALA A 242 7.80 6.01 -9.71
C ALA A 242 6.42 6.62 -9.98
N ILE A 243 6.34 7.49 -10.98
CA ILE A 243 5.10 7.96 -11.58
C ILE A 243 4.87 7.17 -12.87
N CYS A 244 3.76 6.47 -12.97
CA CYS A 244 3.38 5.73 -14.18
C CYS A 244 2.10 6.33 -14.75
N VAL A 245 2.12 6.70 -16.02
CA VAL A 245 0.97 7.34 -16.66
C VAL A 245 0.69 6.72 -18.03
N SER A 246 -0.61 6.60 -18.31
CA SER A 246 -1.09 6.17 -19.61
C SER A 246 -2.29 7.01 -20.03
N GLY A 247 -2.30 7.54 -21.25
CA GLY A 247 -3.41 8.34 -21.77
C GLY A 247 -3.00 9.42 -22.73
N ASP A 248 -3.85 10.46 -22.86
CA ASP A 248 -3.69 11.54 -23.80
C ASP A 248 -2.83 12.67 -23.25
N PHE A 249 -1.55 12.65 -23.51
CA PHE A 249 -0.60 13.71 -23.17
C PHE A 249 0.55 13.76 -24.17
N ASP A 250 1.30 14.85 -24.18
CA ASP A 250 2.60 14.96 -24.82
C ASP A 250 3.70 14.61 -23.79
N PRO A 251 4.55 13.61 -24.03
CA PRO A 251 5.54 13.16 -23.05
C PRO A 251 6.55 14.24 -22.62
N ASP A 252 6.99 15.11 -23.53
CA ASP A 252 7.98 16.13 -23.20
C ASP A 252 7.35 17.21 -22.30
N THR A 253 6.12 17.62 -22.62
CA THR A 253 5.34 18.53 -21.79
C THR A 253 5.02 17.92 -20.42
N PHE A 254 4.69 16.62 -20.37
CA PHE A 254 4.43 15.93 -19.13
C PHE A 254 5.68 15.92 -18.23
N VAL A 255 6.84 15.53 -18.77
CA VAL A 255 8.11 15.54 -18.03
C VAL A 255 8.42 16.94 -17.49
N ALA A 256 8.28 18.00 -18.30
CA ALA A 256 8.52 19.36 -17.87
C ALA A 256 7.59 19.77 -16.70
N THR A 257 6.33 19.29 -16.71
CA THR A 257 5.38 19.51 -15.62
C THR A 257 5.82 18.78 -14.35
N ILE A 258 6.27 17.52 -14.48
CA ILE A 258 6.76 16.75 -13.32
C ILE A 258 8.04 17.38 -12.76
N GLU A 259 8.98 17.81 -13.59
CA GLU A 259 10.19 18.52 -13.15
C GLU A 259 9.86 19.80 -12.40
N LYS A 260 8.89 20.57 -12.89
CA LYS A 260 8.42 21.83 -12.28
C LYS A 260 7.95 21.63 -10.84
N TYR A 261 7.20 20.58 -10.55
CA TYR A 261 6.55 20.38 -9.26
C TYR A 261 7.30 19.43 -8.34
N PHE A 262 7.91 18.37 -8.86
CA PHE A 262 8.61 17.33 -8.08
C PHE A 262 10.15 17.51 -8.08
N GLY A 263 10.70 18.40 -8.88
CA GLY A 263 12.17 18.57 -9.01
C GLY A 263 12.88 18.95 -7.71
N GLU A 264 12.23 19.71 -6.84
CA GLU A 264 12.77 20.12 -5.53
C GLU A 264 12.66 19.04 -4.45
N TRP A 265 11.96 17.92 -4.71
CA TRP A 265 11.83 16.82 -3.77
C TRP A 265 13.18 16.18 -3.49
N LYS A 266 13.56 16.08 -2.21
CA LYS A 266 14.91 15.65 -1.82
C LYS A 266 15.01 14.14 -1.77
N PRO A 267 16.02 13.53 -2.46
CA PRO A 267 16.25 12.11 -2.39
C PRO A 267 16.87 11.70 -1.05
N ASN A 268 16.68 10.43 -0.69
CA ASN A 268 17.41 9.78 0.39
C ASN A 268 18.42 8.78 -0.22
N PRO A 269 19.72 9.06 -0.20
CA PRO A 269 20.73 8.15 -0.74
C PRO A 269 20.90 6.88 0.12
N ASP A 270 20.46 6.91 1.37
CA ASP A 270 20.70 5.87 2.38
C ASP A 270 19.37 5.18 2.80
N ILE A 271 18.51 4.83 1.83
CA ILE A 271 17.26 4.13 2.11
C ILE A 271 17.58 2.78 2.79
N LYS A 272 16.97 2.57 3.95
CA LYS A 272 17.19 1.36 4.75
C LYS A 272 15.98 0.45 4.65
N TYR A 273 16.10 -0.60 3.86
CA TYR A 273 15.16 -1.72 3.87
C TYR A 273 15.50 -2.67 5.01
N LEU A 274 14.49 -3.38 5.51
CA LEU A 274 14.71 -4.46 6.45
C LEU A 274 15.35 -5.65 5.72
N GLU A 275 16.33 -6.27 6.36
CA GLU A 275 16.98 -7.50 5.87
C GLU A 275 16.38 -8.71 6.58
N TYR A 276 16.25 -9.80 5.85
CA TYR A 276 15.66 -11.04 6.33
C TYR A 276 16.53 -12.23 5.99
N GLU A 277 16.57 -13.19 6.90
CA GLU A 277 17.19 -14.48 6.61
C GLU A 277 16.36 -15.24 5.56
N PRO A 278 17.02 -15.90 4.60
CA PRO A 278 16.31 -16.71 3.62
C PRO A 278 15.51 -17.83 4.27
N GLU A 279 14.32 -18.07 3.76
CA GLU A 279 13.48 -19.17 4.21
C GLU A 279 14.11 -20.54 3.91
N GLN A 280 14.08 -21.42 4.89
CA GLN A 280 14.57 -22.79 4.73
C GLN A 280 13.58 -23.62 3.90
N ALA A 281 14.11 -24.66 3.21
CA ALA A 281 13.26 -25.57 2.44
C ALA A 281 12.19 -26.24 3.31
N ILE A 282 10.97 -26.28 2.82
CA ILE A 282 9.87 -27.04 3.44
C ILE A 282 10.09 -28.52 3.11
N THR A 283 10.36 -29.33 4.12
CA THR A 283 10.71 -30.75 3.96
C THR A 283 9.56 -31.71 4.23
N ALA A 284 8.45 -31.21 4.81
CA ALA A 284 7.27 -31.99 5.09
C ALA A 284 6.02 -31.11 5.00
N PRO A 285 4.85 -31.66 4.64
CA PRO A 285 3.60 -30.91 4.66
C PRO A 285 3.28 -30.36 6.04
N VAL A 286 2.80 -29.11 6.08
CA VAL A 286 2.26 -28.45 7.28
C VAL A 286 0.76 -28.36 7.13
N GLN A 287 0.01 -28.92 8.09
CA GLN A 287 -1.45 -28.82 8.12
C GLN A 287 -1.89 -27.84 9.19
N LYS A 288 -2.86 -27.01 8.85
CA LYS A 288 -3.55 -26.08 9.75
C LYS A 288 -5.05 -26.21 9.57
N ASP A 289 -5.78 -26.26 10.67
CA ASP A 289 -7.23 -26.21 10.68
C ASP A 289 -7.67 -24.78 11.02
N VAL A 290 -8.45 -24.16 10.13
CA VAL A 290 -9.02 -22.83 10.28
C VAL A 290 -10.52 -22.96 10.47
N TYR A 291 -11.03 -22.35 11.53
CA TYR A 291 -12.45 -22.42 11.88
C TYR A 291 -13.18 -21.15 11.44
N GLY A 292 -14.33 -21.32 10.81
CA GLY A 292 -15.15 -20.24 10.30
C GLY A 292 -16.62 -20.64 10.11
N LEU A 293 -17.35 -19.78 9.42
CA LEU A 293 -18.80 -19.94 9.18
C LEU A 293 -19.12 -20.36 7.75
N ASP A 294 -18.14 -20.27 6.84
CA ASP A 294 -18.31 -20.63 5.44
C ASP A 294 -18.38 -22.16 5.25
N ALA A 295 -18.83 -22.58 4.06
CA ALA A 295 -18.78 -23.98 3.68
C ALA A 295 -17.33 -24.50 3.70
N GLU A 296 -17.16 -25.77 4.04
CA GLU A 296 -15.84 -26.42 4.10
C GLU A 296 -15.09 -26.30 2.76
N PHE A 297 -13.83 -25.89 2.86
CA PHE A 297 -12.90 -25.85 1.73
C PHE A 297 -11.50 -26.29 2.16
N VAL A 298 -10.69 -26.69 1.19
CA VAL A 298 -9.27 -27.00 1.38
C VAL A 298 -8.45 -26.02 0.55
N MET A 299 -7.47 -25.40 1.17
CA MET A 299 -6.48 -24.57 0.52
C MET A 299 -5.11 -25.22 0.63
N MET A 300 -4.36 -25.26 -0.46
CA MET A 300 -3.01 -25.82 -0.50
C MET A 300 -2.07 -24.79 -1.10
N GLY A 301 -0.89 -24.61 -0.50
CA GLY A 301 0.10 -23.67 -0.98
C GLY A 301 1.50 -24.26 -1.06
N TRP A 302 2.26 -23.81 -2.02
CA TRP A 302 3.68 -24.12 -2.21
C TRP A 302 4.46 -22.82 -2.35
N ARG A 303 5.58 -22.72 -1.63
CA ARG A 303 6.51 -21.62 -1.83
C ARG A 303 7.31 -21.86 -3.11
N VAL A 304 7.28 -20.86 -3.99
CA VAL A 304 8.00 -20.86 -5.27
C VAL A 304 8.93 -19.64 -5.35
N PRO A 305 9.85 -19.59 -6.33
CA PRO A 305 10.66 -18.38 -6.55
C PRO A 305 9.79 -17.17 -6.85
N GLY A 306 10.22 -15.99 -6.36
CA GLY A 306 9.56 -14.72 -6.63
C GLY A 306 9.98 -14.11 -7.97
N SER A 307 9.43 -12.92 -8.30
CA SER A 307 9.67 -12.23 -9.57
C SER A 307 11.12 -11.76 -9.76
N ASN A 308 11.94 -11.75 -8.72
CA ASN A 308 13.39 -11.57 -8.88
C ASN A 308 14.04 -12.71 -9.68
N ASP A 309 13.42 -13.90 -9.74
CA ASP A 309 13.74 -14.98 -10.67
C ASP A 309 12.63 -15.08 -11.71
N TYR A 310 12.59 -14.12 -12.64
CA TYR A 310 11.54 -13.92 -13.62
C TYR A 310 11.18 -15.21 -14.37
N LEU A 311 12.19 -15.95 -14.87
CA LEU A 311 11.95 -17.16 -15.66
C LEU A 311 11.20 -18.24 -14.86
N ARG A 312 11.56 -18.45 -13.60
CA ARG A 312 10.88 -19.44 -12.77
C ARG A 312 9.49 -19.00 -12.33
N SER A 313 9.31 -17.69 -12.14
CA SER A 313 8.00 -17.10 -11.86
C SER A 313 7.04 -17.37 -13.03
N GLU A 314 7.46 -17.08 -14.28
CA GLU A 314 6.67 -17.34 -15.48
C GLU A 314 6.34 -18.85 -15.65
N VAL A 315 7.28 -19.74 -15.30
CA VAL A 315 6.99 -21.19 -15.29
C VAL A 315 5.88 -21.52 -14.28
N GLY A 316 5.83 -20.82 -13.14
CA GLY A 316 4.75 -20.97 -12.16
C GLY A 316 3.37 -20.64 -12.74
N ASP A 317 3.26 -19.57 -13.51
CA ASP A 317 2.02 -19.18 -14.20
C ASP A 317 1.58 -20.23 -15.22
N PHE A 318 2.51 -20.75 -16.03
CA PHE A 318 2.22 -21.88 -16.95
C PHE A 318 1.76 -23.13 -16.23
N VAL A 319 2.34 -23.46 -15.08
CA VAL A 319 1.88 -24.59 -14.26
C VAL A 319 0.45 -24.34 -13.77
N GLY A 320 0.14 -23.10 -13.34
CA GLY A 320 -1.20 -22.67 -12.98
C GLY A 320 -2.21 -22.94 -14.10
N ASP A 321 -1.91 -22.50 -15.31
CA ASP A 321 -2.77 -22.67 -16.49
C ASP A 321 -2.97 -24.14 -16.88
N ILE A 322 -1.95 -24.97 -16.74
CA ILE A 322 -2.06 -26.43 -16.95
C ILE A 322 -2.99 -27.08 -15.93
N LEU A 323 -2.91 -26.64 -14.70
CA LEU A 323 -3.75 -27.19 -13.61
C LEU A 323 -5.18 -26.66 -13.69
N TYR A 324 -5.35 -25.37 -13.90
CA TYR A 324 -6.65 -24.70 -13.92
C TYR A 324 -6.63 -23.49 -14.86
N ASN A 325 -7.48 -23.52 -15.89
CA ASN A 325 -7.68 -22.40 -16.81
C ASN A 325 -9.17 -22.10 -17.09
N GLY A 326 -10.07 -22.72 -16.30
CA GLY A 326 -11.51 -22.55 -16.44
C GLY A 326 -12.16 -23.32 -17.59
N GLN A 327 -11.39 -24.11 -18.36
CA GLN A 327 -11.89 -24.85 -19.53
C GLN A 327 -11.42 -26.30 -19.58
N ALA A 328 -10.13 -26.52 -19.65
CA ALA A 328 -9.52 -27.81 -19.93
C ALA A 328 -8.26 -28.11 -19.11
N GLY A 329 -8.02 -27.38 -18.04
CA GLY A 329 -6.96 -27.69 -17.06
C GLY A 329 -7.21 -29.04 -16.38
N LEU A 330 -6.18 -29.59 -15.79
CA LEU A 330 -6.28 -30.91 -15.14
C LEU A 330 -7.35 -30.92 -14.01
N ALA A 331 -7.46 -29.87 -13.27
CA ALA A 331 -8.50 -29.71 -12.24
C ALA A 331 -9.89 -29.49 -12.86
N ASP A 332 -9.98 -28.73 -13.95
CA ASP A 332 -11.23 -28.54 -14.68
C ASP A 332 -11.83 -29.87 -15.11
N LEU A 333 -11.00 -30.73 -15.73
CA LEU A 333 -11.46 -32.02 -16.26
C LEU A 333 -11.70 -33.05 -15.18
N ASN A 334 -10.81 -33.15 -14.18
CA ASN A 334 -10.81 -34.28 -13.24
C ASN A 334 -11.54 -33.99 -11.92
N LEU A 335 -11.78 -32.75 -11.60
CA LEU A 335 -12.46 -32.35 -10.38
C LEU A 335 -13.80 -31.68 -10.67
N ILE A 336 -13.82 -30.57 -11.44
CA ILE A 336 -15.02 -29.77 -11.68
C ILE A 336 -15.99 -30.50 -12.59
N GLN A 337 -15.55 -30.88 -13.79
CA GLN A 337 -16.41 -31.64 -14.75
C GLN A 337 -16.79 -33.00 -14.25
N ALA A 338 -15.93 -33.65 -13.47
CA ALA A 338 -16.22 -34.89 -12.81
C ALA A 338 -17.11 -34.75 -11.55
N GLN A 339 -17.56 -33.52 -11.23
CA GLN A 339 -18.44 -33.19 -10.09
C GLN A 339 -17.92 -33.68 -8.73
N LYS A 340 -16.61 -33.72 -8.53
CA LYS A 340 -15.97 -34.11 -7.28
C LYS A 340 -15.85 -32.92 -6.30
N VAL A 341 -15.86 -31.71 -6.81
CA VAL A 341 -15.82 -30.45 -6.05
C VAL A 341 -16.82 -29.48 -6.64
N ASN A 342 -17.30 -28.52 -5.85
CA ASN A 342 -18.20 -27.48 -6.29
C ASN A 342 -17.45 -26.35 -7.03
N GLY A 343 -16.17 -26.17 -6.74
CA GLY A 343 -15.30 -25.19 -7.39
C GLY A 343 -13.85 -25.53 -7.14
N PHE A 344 -12.98 -25.03 -7.98
CA PHE A 344 -11.52 -25.10 -7.85
C PHE A 344 -10.94 -23.81 -8.41
N TYR A 345 -9.93 -23.27 -7.73
CA TYR A 345 -9.14 -22.12 -8.19
C TYR A 345 -7.68 -22.45 -7.92
N GLY A 346 -6.81 -22.19 -8.88
CA GLY A 346 -5.36 -22.32 -8.74
C GLY A 346 -4.68 -21.17 -9.45
N PHE A 347 -3.72 -20.53 -8.82
CA PHE A 347 -2.97 -19.41 -9.37
C PHE A 347 -1.59 -19.35 -8.75
N ASN A 348 -0.67 -18.72 -9.46
CA ASN A 348 0.63 -18.32 -8.94
C ASN A 348 0.55 -16.86 -8.48
N TYR A 349 0.81 -16.63 -7.21
CA TYR A 349 0.88 -15.26 -6.66
C TYR A 349 2.33 -14.87 -6.45
N THR A 350 2.82 -13.99 -7.29
CA THR A 350 4.23 -13.63 -7.34
C THR A 350 4.52 -12.34 -6.61
N ARG A 351 5.43 -12.40 -5.64
CA ARG A 351 6.04 -11.26 -4.94
C ARG A 351 7.53 -11.21 -5.28
N PRO A 352 8.25 -10.09 -5.08
CA PRO A 352 9.66 -9.98 -5.45
C PRO A 352 10.57 -11.07 -4.89
N ASP A 353 10.49 -11.36 -3.59
CA ASP A 353 11.43 -12.28 -2.93
C ASP A 353 11.00 -13.74 -3.06
N TYR A 354 9.71 -14.00 -2.91
CA TYR A 354 9.10 -15.32 -3.04
C TYR A 354 7.72 -15.21 -3.71
N GLY A 355 7.37 -16.27 -4.44
CA GLY A 355 6.01 -16.50 -4.86
C GLY A 355 5.35 -17.62 -4.05
N GLU A 356 4.05 -17.77 -4.24
CA GLU A 356 3.25 -18.88 -3.74
C GLU A 356 2.32 -19.39 -4.82
N PHE A 357 2.21 -20.70 -4.89
CA PHE A 357 1.32 -21.39 -5.82
C PHE A 357 0.23 -22.11 -5.03
#